data_96fb0b3cfcc15616f013d0ce73ec0113
#
_entry.id   96fb0b3cfcc15616f013d0ce73ec0113
#
_cell.length_a   1.000
_cell.length_b   1.000
_cell.length_c   1.000
_cell.angle_alpha   90.00
_cell.angle_beta   90.00
_cell.angle_gamma   90.00
#
_symmetry.space_group_name_H-M   'P 1'
#
loop_
_entity.id
_entity.type
_entity.pdbx_description
1 polymer ?
#
loop_
_entity_poly.entity_id
_entity_poly.type
_entity_poly.pdbx_seq_one_letter_code
_entity_poly.pdbx_strand_id
1 'polypeptide(L)'
;MDKNKTNPTRPLQTNFCNLSLSSPTILLSGCVGFGEEYTRIDGFSNTDVGGVVLKGTTLEPRLGNKNHRVYETPMGMLNAIGLQNPGCDHVINKILPNLIANETHFIANVCGSTIDDYGAVTEKFDNSMVSAIEINISCPNIKEGGVSFGNYPEMSAKVINACRKRTSKPIIAKLSPNQTDIKENARQCIEAGADALSVINTVMGMAIDTETREPIIANVQGGLSGPAIKPIALLKVKQVYEVAGPHGIPILGQGGITNSNDVLEFLIAGATTVGIGTALFYDPMVCKKINEELISYMAKHNIQSVHEIVGSLKT
;
A
#
# COMPACT_ATOMS: atom_id res chain seq x y z
N MET A 1 5.70 24.99 -40.01
CA MET A 1 6.39 24.10 -39.04
C MET A 1 5.50 23.96 -37.85
N ASP A 2 4.73 22.86 -37.84
CA ASP A 2 3.68 22.58 -36.85
C ASP A 2 4.31 22.14 -35.54
N LYS A 3 4.23 22.96 -34.48
CA LYS A 3 4.81 22.70 -33.15
C LYS A 3 3.84 22.02 -32.18
N ASN A 4 2.82 21.31 -32.69
CA ASN A 4 1.88 20.53 -31.85
C ASN A 4 1.95 19.02 -32.17
N LYS A 5 3.13 18.41 -32.01
CA LYS A 5 3.19 16.98 -31.74
C LYS A 5 2.98 16.81 -30.24
N THR A 6 1.73 16.72 -29.82
CA THR A 6 1.38 16.13 -28.53
C THR A 6 1.97 14.72 -28.49
N ASN A 7 2.89 14.49 -27.56
CA ASN A 7 3.36 13.15 -27.23
C ASN A 7 2.11 12.27 -27.00
N PRO A 8 2.03 11.05 -27.56
CA PRO A 8 0.88 10.20 -27.29
C PRO A 8 0.80 10.00 -25.77
N THR A 9 -0.25 10.58 -25.17
CA THR A 9 -0.54 10.42 -23.74
C THR A 9 -0.64 8.93 -23.46
N ARG A 10 0.21 8.40 -22.59
CA ARG A 10 0.10 7.03 -22.11
C ARG A 10 -1.17 6.98 -21.26
N PRO A 11 -2.25 6.29 -21.68
CA PRO A 11 -3.57 6.42 -21.03
C PRO A 11 -3.58 6.01 -19.56
N LEU A 12 -2.67 5.12 -19.15
CA LEU A 12 -2.53 4.67 -17.78
C LEU A 12 -1.63 5.56 -16.92
N GLN A 13 -0.93 6.55 -17.52
CA GLN A 13 -0.08 7.43 -16.74
C GLN A 13 -0.90 8.20 -15.70
N THR A 14 -0.46 8.16 -14.44
CA THR A 14 -1.14 8.84 -13.34
C THR A 14 -0.15 9.61 -12.46
N ASN A 15 -0.63 10.64 -11.79
CA ASN A 15 0.15 11.39 -10.81
C ASN A 15 -0.28 10.96 -9.40
N PHE A 16 0.69 10.60 -8.57
CA PHE A 16 0.46 10.21 -7.19
C PHE A 16 1.52 10.87 -6.29
N CYS A 17 1.14 11.79 -5.42
CA CYS A 17 2.06 12.60 -4.59
C CYS A 17 3.18 13.28 -5.38
N ASN A 18 2.86 13.90 -6.52
CA ASN A 18 3.82 14.49 -7.47
C ASN A 18 4.79 13.46 -8.12
N LEU A 19 4.57 12.17 -7.95
CA LEU A 19 5.27 11.12 -8.67
C LEU A 19 4.51 10.80 -9.96
N SER A 20 5.20 10.82 -11.10
CA SER A 20 4.63 10.44 -12.40
C SER A 20 4.76 8.94 -12.58
N LEU A 21 3.67 8.21 -12.35
CA LEU A 21 3.62 6.75 -12.45
C LEU A 21 3.27 6.33 -13.88
N SER A 22 3.91 5.25 -14.38
CA SER A 22 3.65 4.69 -15.71
C SER A 22 2.27 4.02 -15.81
N SER A 23 1.72 3.56 -14.69
CA SER A 23 0.40 2.92 -14.56
C SER A 23 -0.18 3.16 -13.17
N PRO A 24 -1.51 2.98 -12.97
CA PRO A 24 -2.13 3.13 -11.65
C PRO A 24 -1.84 1.95 -10.71
N THR A 25 -1.25 0.85 -11.20
CA THR A 25 -1.00 -0.35 -10.39
C THR A 25 0.30 -0.24 -9.61
N ILE A 26 0.25 -0.57 -8.31
CA ILE A 26 1.39 -0.56 -7.39
C ILE A 26 1.50 -1.92 -6.70
N LEU A 27 2.69 -2.50 -6.64
CA LEU A 27 2.95 -3.73 -5.88
C LEU A 27 3.03 -3.42 -4.39
N LEU A 28 2.33 -4.23 -3.57
CA LEU A 28 2.19 -3.95 -2.15
C LEU A 28 3.29 -4.56 -1.27
N SER A 29 3.62 -3.84 -0.22
CA SER A 29 4.48 -4.30 0.87
C SER A 29 4.00 -5.64 1.45
N GLY A 30 4.96 -6.54 1.66
CA GLY A 30 4.70 -7.88 2.20
C GLY A 30 4.47 -8.96 1.15
N CYS A 31 4.27 -8.61 -0.12
CA CYS A 31 3.99 -9.56 -1.21
C CYS A 31 5.16 -9.72 -2.19
N VAL A 32 6.07 -8.76 -2.24
CA VAL A 32 7.16 -8.69 -3.25
C VAL A 32 8.55 -8.48 -2.63
N GLY A 33 8.71 -8.82 -1.35
CA GLY A 33 9.98 -8.59 -0.66
C GLY A 33 10.41 -7.13 -0.73
N PHE A 34 11.61 -6.88 -1.23
CA PHE A 34 12.14 -5.54 -1.48
C PHE A 34 12.14 -5.15 -2.97
N GLY A 35 11.38 -5.88 -3.82
CA GLY A 35 11.25 -5.59 -5.25
C GLY A 35 12.30 -6.24 -6.15
N GLU A 36 13.44 -6.68 -5.62
CA GLU A 36 14.49 -7.37 -6.37
C GLU A 36 14.14 -8.83 -6.68
N GLU A 37 13.41 -9.48 -5.79
CA GLU A 37 13.05 -10.91 -5.93
C GLU A 37 12.07 -11.12 -7.09
N TYR A 38 11.17 -10.17 -7.29
CA TYR A 38 10.10 -10.27 -8.28
C TYR A 38 10.63 -10.15 -9.71
N THR A 39 11.70 -9.40 -9.93
CA THR A 39 12.34 -9.28 -11.24
C THR A 39 13.01 -10.56 -11.74
N ARG A 40 13.12 -11.61 -10.89
CA ARG A 40 13.59 -12.95 -11.26
C ARG A 40 12.52 -13.81 -11.92
N ILE A 41 11.27 -13.33 -11.97
CA ILE A 41 10.18 -14.05 -12.62
C ILE A 41 10.23 -13.77 -14.11
N ASP A 42 10.28 -14.83 -14.92
CA ASP A 42 10.34 -14.71 -16.38
C ASP A 42 9.13 -13.93 -16.93
N GLY A 43 9.42 -12.89 -17.72
CA GLY A 43 8.44 -12.02 -18.33
C GLY A 43 7.92 -10.88 -17.46
N PHE A 44 8.30 -10.79 -16.17
CA PHE A 44 8.02 -9.64 -15.31
C PHE A 44 9.10 -8.57 -15.43
N SER A 45 8.68 -7.31 -15.43
CA SER A 45 9.56 -6.15 -15.29
C SER A 45 8.95 -5.13 -14.32
N ASN A 46 9.77 -4.46 -13.53
CA ASN A 46 9.32 -3.33 -12.71
C ASN A 46 8.71 -2.20 -13.56
N THR A 47 9.01 -2.14 -14.86
CA THR A 47 8.36 -1.18 -15.79
C THR A 47 6.90 -1.49 -16.07
N ASP A 48 6.43 -2.69 -15.73
CA ASP A 48 5.02 -3.09 -15.90
C ASP A 48 4.10 -2.46 -14.84
N VAL A 49 4.67 -1.81 -13.80
CA VAL A 49 3.92 -1.22 -12.69
C VAL A 49 4.34 0.23 -12.40
N GLY A 50 3.42 1.01 -11.85
CA GLY A 50 3.68 2.41 -11.48
C GLY A 50 4.58 2.57 -10.26
N GLY A 51 4.64 1.56 -9.39
CA GLY A 51 5.48 1.60 -8.19
C GLY A 51 5.53 0.28 -7.44
N VAL A 52 6.51 0.19 -6.55
CA VAL A 52 6.71 -0.95 -5.64
C VAL A 52 6.83 -0.45 -4.21
N VAL A 53 5.91 -0.86 -3.34
CA VAL A 53 6.02 -0.62 -1.90
C VAL A 53 6.88 -1.72 -1.29
N LEU A 54 8.04 -1.36 -0.79
CA LEU A 54 9.03 -2.26 -0.21
C LEU A 54 8.49 -2.93 1.06
N LYS A 55 9.11 -4.02 1.46
CA LYS A 55 8.78 -4.70 2.73
C LYS A 55 8.88 -3.76 3.92
N GLY A 56 7.91 -3.89 4.85
CA GLY A 56 7.88 -3.11 6.09
C GLY A 56 9.19 -3.22 6.86
N THR A 57 9.80 -2.06 7.13
CA THR A 57 11.15 -1.95 7.70
C THR A 57 11.10 -1.20 9.01
N THR A 58 11.81 -1.72 10.02
CA THR A 58 11.99 -1.14 11.35
C THR A 58 13.41 -0.63 11.55
N LEU A 59 13.65 0.15 12.61
CA LEU A 59 14.99 0.68 12.92
C LEU A 59 15.99 -0.47 13.04
N GLU A 60 15.70 -1.41 13.93
CA GLU A 60 16.50 -2.61 14.17
C GLU A 60 15.91 -3.84 13.44
N PRO A 61 16.73 -4.88 13.19
CA PRO A 61 16.25 -6.12 12.60
C PRO A 61 15.18 -6.81 13.46
N ARG A 62 14.21 -7.48 12.81
CA ARG A 62 13.20 -8.31 13.47
C ARG A 62 13.11 -9.69 12.84
N LEU A 63 13.07 -10.73 13.67
CA LEU A 63 12.89 -12.12 13.25
C LEU A 63 11.44 -12.45 12.87
N GLY A 64 10.50 -11.61 13.31
CA GLY A 64 9.06 -11.87 13.16
C GLY A 64 8.51 -12.86 14.18
N ASN A 65 7.25 -13.24 13.98
CA ASN A 65 6.53 -14.18 14.86
C ASN A 65 6.95 -15.64 14.60
N LYS A 66 6.64 -16.52 15.54
CA LYS A 66 6.83 -17.98 15.39
C LYS A 66 5.93 -18.54 14.28
N ASN A 67 6.28 -19.69 13.71
CA ASN A 67 5.43 -20.47 12.82
C ASN A 67 4.31 -21.19 13.67
N HIS A 68 3.10 -21.42 13.16
CA HIS A 68 2.62 -21.07 11.82
C HIS A 68 2.13 -19.62 11.82
N ARG A 69 2.51 -18.84 10.81
CA ARG A 69 2.21 -17.40 10.74
C ARG A 69 1.51 -16.95 9.45
N VAL A 70 1.18 -17.91 8.60
CA VAL A 70 0.38 -17.73 7.38
C VAL A 70 -0.57 -18.89 7.24
N TYR A 71 -1.82 -18.61 6.84
CA TYR A 71 -2.83 -19.62 6.57
C TYR A 71 -3.71 -19.17 5.41
N GLU A 72 -3.89 -20.03 4.42
CA GLU A 72 -4.80 -19.79 3.30
C GLU A 72 -6.24 -20.05 3.72
N THR A 73 -7.14 -19.13 3.38
CA THR A 73 -8.58 -19.24 3.57
C THR A 73 -9.28 -19.40 2.22
N PRO A 74 -10.56 -19.81 2.15
CA PRO A 74 -11.25 -20.03 0.87
C PRO A 74 -11.22 -18.85 -0.09
N MET A 75 -11.16 -17.61 0.42
CA MET A 75 -11.17 -16.38 -0.40
C MET A 75 -10.10 -15.38 0.03
N GLY A 76 -8.97 -15.87 0.54
CA GLY A 76 -7.89 -14.98 0.96
C GLY A 76 -6.84 -15.66 1.82
N MET A 77 -6.15 -14.87 2.62
CA MET A 77 -5.02 -15.32 3.42
C MET A 77 -4.99 -14.60 4.77
N LEU A 78 -4.82 -15.36 5.85
CA LEU A 78 -4.47 -14.84 7.18
C LEU A 78 -2.96 -14.79 7.33
N ASN A 79 -2.44 -13.68 7.85
CA ASN A 79 -1.02 -13.59 8.18
C ASN A 79 -0.78 -12.89 9.52
N ALA A 80 0.27 -13.34 10.20
CA ALA A 80 0.83 -12.71 11.39
C ALA A 80 2.36 -12.79 11.33
N ILE A 81 2.97 -12.13 10.33
CA ILE A 81 4.41 -12.20 10.04
C ILE A 81 5.26 -11.59 11.16
N GLY A 82 4.76 -10.57 11.85
CA GLY A 82 5.48 -9.90 12.94
C GLY A 82 6.61 -8.99 12.47
N LEU A 83 6.45 -8.34 11.32
CA LEU A 83 7.40 -7.38 10.75
C LEU A 83 8.83 -7.95 10.56
N GLN A 84 8.95 -9.21 10.15
CA GLN A 84 10.27 -9.77 9.81
C GLN A 84 10.97 -8.93 8.76
N ASN A 85 12.12 -8.33 9.13
CA ASN A 85 12.93 -7.51 8.24
C ASN A 85 14.37 -7.37 8.77
N PRO A 86 15.37 -7.03 7.91
CA PRO A 86 16.76 -6.95 8.32
C PRO A 86 17.18 -5.61 8.94
N GLY A 87 16.24 -4.70 9.24
CA GLY A 87 16.53 -3.35 9.73
C GLY A 87 16.85 -2.34 8.62
N CYS A 88 16.60 -1.05 8.90
CA CYS A 88 16.68 0.00 7.88
C CYS A 88 18.11 0.19 7.32
N ASP A 89 19.15 0.06 8.13
CA ASP A 89 20.54 0.22 7.67
C ASP A 89 20.93 -0.86 6.65
N HIS A 90 20.48 -2.10 6.88
CA HIS A 90 20.71 -3.17 5.91
C HIS A 90 19.95 -2.93 4.61
N VAL A 91 18.67 -2.50 4.71
CA VAL A 91 17.87 -2.20 3.52
C VAL A 91 18.54 -1.12 2.69
N ILE A 92 18.92 0.01 3.31
CA ILE A 92 19.50 1.17 2.63
C ILE A 92 20.86 0.83 2.01
N ASN A 93 21.73 0.13 2.75
CA ASN A 93 23.14 -0.06 2.35
C ASN A 93 23.38 -1.32 1.53
N LYS A 94 22.49 -2.33 1.58
CA LYS A 94 22.70 -3.63 0.94
C LYS A 94 21.62 -4.02 -0.07
N ILE A 95 20.39 -3.55 0.10
CA ILE A 95 19.27 -3.92 -0.78
C ILE A 95 19.02 -2.84 -1.83
N LEU A 96 18.77 -1.59 -1.40
CA LEU A 96 18.45 -0.50 -2.33
C LEU A 96 19.49 -0.30 -3.44
N PRO A 97 20.81 -0.45 -3.21
CA PRO A 97 21.80 -0.31 -4.29
C PRO A 97 21.67 -1.32 -5.44
N ASN A 98 20.94 -2.43 -5.22
CA ASN A 98 20.68 -3.44 -6.25
C ASN A 98 19.42 -3.17 -7.07
N LEU A 99 18.63 -2.17 -6.68
CA LEU A 99 17.41 -1.79 -7.40
C LEU A 99 17.75 -0.77 -8.50
N ILE A 100 17.06 -0.88 -9.64
CA ILE A 100 17.24 0.02 -10.77
C ILE A 100 16.24 1.18 -10.65
N ALA A 101 16.71 2.33 -10.17
CA ALA A 101 15.89 3.49 -9.81
C ALA A 101 14.99 4.03 -10.94
N ASN A 102 15.38 3.82 -12.21
CA ASN A 102 14.66 4.37 -13.37
C ASN A 102 13.59 3.42 -13.93
N GLU A 103 13.45 2.21 -13.41
CA GLU A 103 12.43 1.26 -13.90
C GLU A 103 11.05 1.57 -13.33
N THR A 104 10.97 1.92 -12.05
CA THR A 104 9.71 2.25 -11.36
C THR A 104 9.99 3.08 -10.12
N HIS A 105 8.93 3.55 -9.44
CA HIS A 105 9.06 4.23 -8.15
C HIS A 105 9.11 3.23 -7.01
N PHE A 106 10.20 3.24 -6.23
CA PHE A 106 10.30 2.47 -4.98
C PHE A 106 9.85 3.31 -3.80
N ILE A 107 8.92 2.78 -3.01
CA ILE A 107 8.29 3.44 -1.86
C ILE A 107 8.71 2.66 -0.60
N ALA A 108 9.41 3.31 0.33
CA ALA A 108 9.76 2.68 1.61
C ALA A 108 8.48 2.46 2.44
N ASN A 109 8.33 1.28 3.05
CA ASN A 109 7.28 1.04 4.05
C ASN A 109 7.91 1.09 5.43
N VAL A 110 7.59 2.13 6.20
CA VAL A 110 8.17 2.42 7.51
C VAL A 110 7.26 1.90 8.62
N CYS A 111 7.87 1.14 9.53
CA CYS A 111 7.23 0.57 10.71
C CYS A 111 8.03 0.96 11.96
N GLY A 112 7.34 1.18 13.08
CA GLY A 112 7.95 1.49 14.36
C GLY A 112 7.17 0.91 15.53
N SER A 113 7.78 0.85 16.70
CA SER A 113 7.16 0.47 17.98
C SER A 113 6.90 1.68 18.87
N THR A 114 7.50 2.80 18.53
CA THR A 114 7.33 4.10 19.20
C THR A 114 7.25 5.19 18.13
N ILE A 115 6.73 6.36 18.49
CA ILE A 115 6.69 7.53 17.59
C ILE A 115 8.12 7.91 17.16
N ASP A 116 9.09 7.83 18.07
CA ASP A 116 10.48 8.13 17.77
C ASP A 116 11.09 7.14 16.76
N ASP A 117 10.76 5.83 16.84
CA ASP A 117 11.21 4.84 15.87
C ASP A 117 10.73 5.21 14.47
N TYR A 118 9.45 5.58 14.31
CA TYR A 118 8.92 6.02 13.01
C TYR A 118 9.69 7.22 12.45
N GLY A 119 9.97 8.23 13.30
CA GLY A 119 10.77 9.39 12.92
C GLY A 119 12.19 9.01 12.49
N ALA A 120 12.87 8.17 13.27
CA ALA A 120 14.25 7.75 13.01
C ALA A 120 14.38 6.93 11.71
N VAL A 121 13.45 5.99 11.45
CA VAL A 121 13.44 5.21 10.22
C VAL A 121 13.13 6.10 9.01
N THR A 122 12.20 7.04 9.16
CA THR A 122 11.86 8.02 8.11
C THR A 122 13.07 8.86 7.73
N GLU A 123 13.82 9.38 8.70
CA GLU A 123 15.03 10.18 8.49
C GLU A 123 16.11 9.42 7.73
N LYS A 124 16.30 8.12 8.03
CA LYS A 124 17.24 7.27 7.31
C LYS A 124 16.83 7.08 5.85
N PHE A 125 15.54 6.86 5.56
CA PHE A 125 15.05 6.72 4.19
C PHE A 125 15.01 8.04 3.43
N ASP A 126 14.94 9.21 4.08
CA ASP A 126 14.96 10.51 3.40
C ASP A 126 16.21 10.68 2.54
N ASN A 127 17.37 10.22 3.01
CA ASN A 127 18.65 10.27 2.31
C ASN A 127 18.88 9.12 1.33
N SER A 128 17.88 8.27 1.07
CA SER A 128 17.99 7.11 0.19
C SER A 128 17.35 7.37 -1.19
N MET A 129 17.47 6.39 -2.10
CA MET A 129 16.92 6.47 -3.45
C MET A 129 15.38 6.34 -3.55
N VAL A 130 14.68 6.02 -2.46
CA VAL A 130 13.22 5.84 -2.51
C VAL A 130 12.51 7.13 -2.90
N SER A 131 11.42 7.01 -3.66
CA SER A 131 10.65 8.15 -4.19
C SER A 131 9.65 8.72 -3.17
N ALA A 132 9.16 7.89 -2.25
CA ALA A 132 8.19 8.24 -1.21
C ALA A 132 8.30 7.31 -0.01
N ILE A 133 7.58 7.65 1.06
CA ILE A 133 7.60 6.89 2.33
C ILE A 133 6.16 6.57 2.73
N GLU A 134 5.79 5.29 2.77
CA GLU A 134 4.54 4.80 3.32
C GLU A 134 4.72 4.53 4.82
N ILE A 135 3.95 5.23 5.65
CA ILE A 135 3.97 5.06 7.11
C ILE A 135 2.90 4.05 7.50
N ASN A 136 3.33 2.87 7.95
CA ASN A 136 2.45 1.79 8.35
C ASN A 136 2.06 1.92 9.83
N ILE A 137 1.02 2.71 10.10
CA ILE A 137 0.52 2.98 11.46
C ILE A 137 -0.31 1.83 12.07
N SER A 138 -0.47 0.71 11.36
CA SER A 138 -1.21 -0.46 11.85
C SER A 138 -0.40 -1.35 12.81
N CYS A 139 0.87 -1.00 13.08
CA CYS A 139 1.71 -1.74 14.03
C CYS A 139 1.24 -1.51 15.48
N PRO A 140 1.24 -2.57 16.31
CA PRO A 140 0.88 -2.43 17.72
C PRO A 140 1.93 -1.58 18.47
N ASN A 141 1.46 -0.65 19.30
CA ASN A 141 2.28 0.10 20.22
C ASN A 141 2.64 -0.77 21.45
N ILE A 142 3.87 -1.22 21.53
CA ILE A 142 4.33 -2.10 22.64
C ILE A 142 4.27 -1.39 23.99
N LYS A 143 4.53 -0.07 24.03
CA LYS A 143 4.51 0.71 25.29
C LYS A 143 3.09 0.93 25.84
N GLU A 144 2.06 0.88 24.98
CA GLU A 144 0.66 1.10 25.36
C GLU A 144 -0.17 -0.19 25.27
N GLY A 145 0.41 -1.34 25.64
CA GLY A 145 -0.31 -2.59 25.76
C GLY A 145 -0.69 -3.26 24.42
N GLY A 146 0.02 -2.94 23.33
CA GLY A 146 -0.18 -3.59 22.03
C GLY A 146 -1.31 -3.00 21.19
N VAL A 147 -1.86 -1.84 21.57
CA VAL A 147 -2.88 -1.13 20.77
C VAL A 147 -2.23 -0.53 19.53
N SER A 148 -2.85 -0.71 18.36
CA SER A 148 -2.36 -0.14 17.10
C SER A 148 -2.46 1.39 17.12
N PHE A 149 -1.39 2.07 16.71
CA PHE A 149 -1.40 3.53 16.52
C PHE A 149 -2.53 4.00 15.61
N GLY A 150 -2.82 3.21 14.56
CA GLY A 150 -3.86 3.51 13.57
C GLY A 150 -5.30 3.35 14.06
N ASN A 151 -5.54 2.93 15.31
CA ASN A 151 -6.88 2.84 15.85
C ASN A 151 -7.38 4.17 16.45
N TYR A 152 -6.47 5.10 16.75
CA TYR A 152 -6.77 6.41 17.32
C TYR A 152 -6.26 7.52 16.40
N PRO A 153 -7.15 8.40 15.91
CA PRO A 153 -6.79 9.47 14.98
C PRO A 153 -5.66 10.36 15.48
N GLU A 154 -5.71 10.77 16.76
CA GLU A 154 -4.69 11.60 17.39
C GLU A 154 -3.31 10.93 17.48
N MET A 155 -3.27 9.60 17.63
CA MET A 155 -1.99 8.86 17.64
C MET A 155 -1.45 8.72 16.22
N SER A 156 -2.31 8.48 15.25
CA SER A 156 -1.94 8.50 13.83
C SER A 156 -1.33 9.85 13.44
N ALA A 157 -1.97 10.96 13.82
CA ALA A 157 -1.49 12.31 13.57
C ALA A 157 -0.11 12.57 14.20
N LYS A 158 0.11 12.12 15.46
CA LYS A 158 1.41 12.26 16.13
C LYS A 158 2.52 11.52 15.37
N VAL A 159 2.26 10.29 14.89
CA VAL A 159 3.23 9.52 14.10
C VAL A 159 3.53 10.23 12.77
N ILE A 160 2.49 10.64 12.02
CA ILE A 160 2.67 11.35 10.74
C ILE A 160 3.46 12.65 10.94
N ASN A 161 3.12 13.45 11.94
CA ASN A 161 3.82 14.69 12.25
C ASN A 161 5.29 14.47 12.61
N ALA A 162 5.61 13.42 13.39
CA ALA A 162 6.97 13.04 13.71
C ALA A 162 7.79 12.67 12.47
N CYS A 163 7.17 11.92 11.52
CA CYS A 163 7.77 11.59 10.24
C CYS A 163 7.93 12.84 9.35
N ARG A 164 6.90 13.69 9.27
CA ARG A 164 6.95 14.91 8.43
C ARG A 164 8.08 15.84 8.78
N LYS A 165 8.42 15.94 10.05
CA LYS A 165 9.56 16.74 10.53
C LYS A 165 10.94 16.19 10.12
N ARG A 166 11.00 14.96 9.63
CA ARG A 166 12.24 14.24 9.33
C ARG A 166 12.46 13.98 7.83
N THR A 167 11.53 14.36 6.97
CA THR A 167 11.64 14.12 5.52
C THR A 167 10.98 15.22 4.71
N SER A 168 11.51 15.51 3.53
CA SER A 168 10.85 16.31 2.49
C SER A 168 10.15 15.45 1.43
N LYS A 169 10.38 14.12 1.43
CA LYS A 169 9.74 13.20 0.51
C LYS A 169 8.24 13.09 0.78
N PRO A 170 7.44 12.69 -0.23
CA PRO A 170 6.02 12.42 -0.04
C PRO A 170 5.78 11.37 1.05
N ILE A 171 4.84 11.66 1.97
CA ILE A 171 4.39 10.75 3.03
C ILE A 171 3.03 10.19 2.67
N ILE A 172 2.91 8.86 2.66
CA ILE A 172 1.68 8.11 2.44
C ILE A 172 1.26 7.49 3.77
N ALA A 173 0.13 7.92 4.35
CA ALA A 173 -0.36 7.32 5.58
C ALA A 173 -1.19 6.06 5.28
N LYS A 174 -0.74 4.88 5.75
CA LYS A 174 -1.45 3.60 5.54
C LYS A 174 -2.42 3.33 6.68
N LEU A 175 -3.72 3.45 6.37
CA LEU A 175 -4.81 3.38 7.33
C LEU A 175 -5.25 1.93 7.60
N SER A 176 -5.53 1.65 8.88
CA SER A 176 -6.13 0.40 9.33
C SER A 176 -7.65 0.40 9.08
N PRO A 177 -8.26 -0.70 8.60
CA PRO A 177 -9.71 -0.84 8.57
C PRO A 177 -10.31 -1.13 9.94
N ASN A 178 -9.48 -1.56 10.92
CA ASN A 178 -9.89 -2.06 12.23
C ASN A 178 -10.10 -0.91 13.22
N GLN A 179 -10.84 0.09 12.80
CA GLN A 179 -11.15 1.30 13.55
C GLN A 179 -12.60 1.75 13.30
N THR A 180 -13.15 2.53 14.21
CA THR A 180 -14.54 2.97 14.15
C THR A 180 -14.76 4.04 13.08
N ASP A 181 -13.93 5.08 13.05
CA ASP A 181 -14.06 6.22 12.14
C ASP A 181 -12.81 6.46 11.32
N ILE A 182 -12.79 5.87 10.11
CA ILE A 182 -11.66 6.01 9.18
C ILE A 182 -11.60 7.44 8.57
N LYS A 183 -12.73 8.15 8.49
CA LYS A 183 -12.77 9.51 7.94
C LYS A 183 -12.05 10.48 8.86
N GLU A 184 -12.30 10.39 10.17
CA GLU A 184 -11.61 11.20 11.16
C GLU A 184 -10.10 10.92 11.16
N ASN A 185 -9.72 9.65 11.09
CA ASN A 185 -8.30 9.28 11.04
C ASN A 185 -7.63 9.81 9.75
N ALA A 186 -8.30 9.71 8.61
CA ALA A 186 -7.81 10.27 7.35
C ALA A 186 -7.60 11.78 7.44
N ARG A 187 -8.56 12.53 7.99
CA ARG A 187 -8.47 13.98 8.15
C ARG A 187 -7.28 14.36 9.02
N GLN A 188 -7.13 13.73 10.17
CA GLN A 188 -6.02 14.03 11.08
C GLN A 188 -4.65 13.67 10.50
N CYS A 189 -4.55 12.59 9.70
CA CYS A 189 -3.31 12.27 8.98
C CYS A 189 -2.98 13.34 7.93
N ILE A 190 -3.97 13.86 7.18
CA ILE A 190 -3.78 14.94 6.20
C ILE A 190 -3.32 16.22 6.91
N GLU A 191 -4.01 16.62 7.98
CA GLU A 191 -3.65 17.80 8.78
C GLU A 191 -2.25 17.70 9.40
N ALA A 192 -1.81 16.48 9.73
CA ALA A 192 -0.48 16.20 10.25
C ALA A 192 0.62 16.19 9.17
N GLY A 193 0.29 16.31 7.88
CA GLY A 193 1.24 16.43 6.78
C GLY A 193 1.40 15.18 5.93
N ALA A 194 0.42 14.29 5.86
CA ALA A 194 0.38 13.23 4.86
C ALA A 194 0.03 13.81 3.48
N ASP A 195 0.81 13.45 2.46
CA ASP A 195 0.62 13.88 1.06
C ASP A 195 -0.34 12.94 0.32
N ALA A 196 -0.54 11.72 0.83
CA ALA A 196 -1.48 10.73 0.31
C ALA A 196 -1.92 9.75 1.41
N LEU A 197 -2.97 8.98 1.10
CA LEU A 197 -3.49 7.94 1.97
C LEU A 197 -3.46 6.57 1.27
N SER A 198 -3.09 5.52 2.01
CA SER A 198 -3.15 4.12 1.55
C SER A 198 -4.28 3.40 2.31
N VAL A 199 -5.28 2.89 1.61
CA VAL A 199 -6.57 2.42 2.16
C VAL A 199 -6.94 1.09 1.50
N ILE A 200 -6.88 0.00 2.21
CA ILE A 200 -6.73 -0.30 3.63
C ILE A 200 -5.60 -1.29 3.91
N ASN A 201 -5.16 -1.38 5.17
CA ASN A 201 -4.40 -2.53 5.66
C ASN A 201 -5.35 -3.74 5.84
N THR A 202 -4.84 -4.86 6.36
CA THR A 202 -5.59 -6.11 6.54
C THR A 202 -6.68 -6.01 7.62
N VAL A 203 -7.75 -6.77 7.42
CA VAL A 203 -8.85 -6.91 8.41
C VAL A 203 -8.49 -7.99 9.42
N MET A 204 -8.68 -7.74 10.72
CA MET A 204 -8.39 -8.75 11.75
C MET A 204 -9.30 -9.96 11.60
N GLY A 205 -8.70 -11.15 11.68
CA GLY A 205 -9.38 -12.43 11.58
C GLY A 205 -8.69 -13.53 12.37
N MET A 206 -9.34 -14.70 12.45
CA MET A 206 -8.84 -15.89 13.12
C MET A 206 -9.28 -17.14 12.36
N ALA A 207 -8.49 -18.23 12.46
CA ALA A 207 -8.88 -19.56 12.02
C ALA A 207 -8.58 -20.57 13.14
N ILE A 208 -9.45 -21.58 13.26
CA ILE A 208 -9.39 -22.60 14.31
C ILE A 208 -9.32 -23.98 13.66
N ASP A 209 -8.40 -24.81 14.14
CA ASP A 209 -8.39 -26.24 13.87
C ASP A 209 -9.44 -26.91 14.79
N THR A 210 -10.45 -27.52 14.19
CA THR A 210 -11.58 -28.09 14.92
C THR A 210 -11.23 -29.41 15.64
N GLU A 211 -10.20 -30.11 15.16
CA GLU A 211 -9.78 -31.37 15.78
C GLU A 211 -8.96 -31.11 17.06
N THR A 212 -8.00 -30.19 16.96
CA THR A 212 -7.15 -29.82 18.12
C THR A 212 -7.75 -28.74 18.98
N ARG A 213 -8.74 -27.98 18.47
CA ARG A 213 -9.35 -26.79 19.10
C ARG A 213 -8.35 -25.66 19.37
N GLU A 214 -7.32 -25.60 18.56
CA GLU A 214 -6.26 -24.60 18.65
C GLU A 214 -6.33 -23.57 17.51
N PRO A 215 -5.78 -22.35 17.70
CA PRO A 215 -5.62 -21.42 16.60
C PRO A 215 -4.66 -21.98 15.56
N ILE A 216 -5.00 -21.88 14.26
CA ILE A 216 -4.14 -22.36 13.18
C ILE A 216 -2.85 -21.55 13.09
N ILE A 217 -2.93 -20.22 13.33
CA ILE A 217 -1.74 -19.36 13.37
C ILE A 217 -1.30 -19.13 14.82
N ALA A 218 0.00 -19.24 15.08
CA ALA A 218 0.56 -19.20 16.44
C ALA A 218 0.26 -17.91 17.22
N ASN A 219 -0.03 -16.82 16.53
CA ASN A 219 -0.38 -15.52 17.12
C ASN A 219 -1.88 -15.39 17.44
N VAL A 220 -2.66 -16.49 17.39
CA VAL A 220 -4.12 -16.58 17.59
C VAL A 220 -4.90 -15.82 16.51
N GLN A 221 -4.60 -14.55 16.28
CA GLN A 221 -5.23 -13.67 15.31
C GLN A 221 -4.22 -13.13 14.31
N GLY A 222 -4.69 -12.82 13.11
CA GLY A 222 -3.86 -12.25 12.04
C GLY A 222 -4.65 -11.32 11.12
N GLY A 223 -3.96 -10.68 10.21
CA GLY A 223 -4.57 -9.87 9.19
C GLY A 223 -5.10 -10.72 8.03
N LEU A 224 -6.40 -10.62 7.75
CA LEU A 224 -7.04 -11.19 6.56
C LEU A 224 -6.82 -10.27 5.37
N SER A 225 -6.37 -10.83 4.24
CA SER A 225 -6.22 -10.18 2.94
C SER A 225 -6.85 -11.04 1.83
N GLY A 226 -6.91 -10.51 0.60
CA GLY A 226 -7.47 -11.21 -0.57
C GLY A 226 -8.93 -10.85 -0.85
N PRO A 227 -9.60 -11.53 -1.80
CA PRO A 227 -10.93 -11.17 -2.31
C PRO A 227 -12.00 -11.01 -1.23
N ALA A 228 -11.90 -11.73 -0.12
CA ALA A 228 -12.85 -11.67 0.99
C ALA A 228 -13.01 -10.25 1.58
N ILE A 229 -11.98 -9.41 1.53
CA ILE A 229 -12.03 -8.07 2.11
C ILE A 229 -12.39 -6.96 1.10
N LYS A 230 -12.53 -7.26 -0.20
CA LYS A 230 -12.77 -6.24 -1.24
C LYS A 230 -13.98 -5.34 -0.95
N PRO A 231 -15.16 -5.85 -0.55
CA PRO A 231 -16.31 -4.98 -0.26
C PRO A 231 -16.06 -4.01 0.89
N ILE A 232 -15.29 -4.44 1.90
CA ILE A 232 -14.90 -3.60 3.03
C ILE A 232 -13.94 -2.52 2.55
N ALA A 233 -12.94 -2.89 1.75
CA ALA A 233 -11.95 -1.97 1.22
C ALA A 233 -12.58 -0.89 0.34
N LEU A 234 -13.49 -1.25 -0.57
CA LEU A 234 -14.23 -0.32 -1.42
C LEU A 234 -15.02 0.72 -0.61
N LEU A 235 -15.76 0.26 0.41
CA LEU A 235 -16.49 1.16 1.30
C LEU A 235 -15.55 2.12 2.02
N LYS A 236 -14.42 1.64 2.52
CA LYS A 236 -13.43 2.46 3.22
C LYS A 236 -12.74 3.46 2.28
N VAL A 237 -12.42 3.08 1.04
CA VAL A 237 -11.91 4.00 0.02
C VAL A 237 -12.92 5.11 -0.26
N LYS A 238 -14.19 4.76 -0.47
CA LYS A 238 -15.27 5.77 -0.69
C LYS A 238 -15.40 6.73 0.49
N GLN A 239 -15.38 6.21 1.73
CA GLN A 239 -15.44 7.02 2.94
C GLN A 239 -14.26 7.98 3.06
N VAL A 240 -13.05 7.52 2.75
CA VAL A 240 -11.84 8.34 2.78
C VAL A 240 -11.84 9.37 1.65
N TYR A 241 -12.34 9.01 0.46
CA TYR A 241 -12.46 9.94 -0.66
C TYR A 241 -13.35 11.13 -0.36
N GLU A 242 -14.40 10.97 0.46
CA GLU A 242 -15.25 12.07 0.92
C GLU A 242 -14.48 13.15 1.70
N VAL A 243 -13.39 12.77 2.34
CA VAL A 243 -12.51 13.68 3.10
C VAL A 243 -11.32 14.14 2.26
N ALA A 244 -10.65 13.23 1.56
CA ALA A 244 -9.43 13.47 0.83
C ALA A 244 -9.64 14.15 -0.54
N GLY A 245 -10.70 13.74 -1.26
CA GLY A 245 -11.00 14.22 -2.61
C GLY A 245 -11.17 15.74 -2.73
N PRO A 246 -11.95 16.43 -1.86
CA PRO A 246 -12.10 17.87 -1.89
C PRO A 246 -10.78 18.65 -1.72
N HIS A 247 -9.76 18.02 -1.11
CA HIS A 247 -8.44 18.62 -0.90
C HIS A 247 -7.41 18.17 -1.95
N GLY A 248 -7.81 17.37 -2.95
CA GLY A 248 -6.91 16.84 -3.97
C GLY A 248 -5.86 15.85 -3.42
N ILE A 249 -6.10 15.26 -2.25
CA ILE A 249 -5.20 14.26 -1.64
C ILE A 249 -5.43 12.90 -2.31
N PRO A 250 -4.42 12.33 -3.00
CA PRO A 250 -4.58 11.07 -3.71
C PRO A 250 -4.67 9.88 -2.77
N ILE A 251 -5.38 8.83 -3.22
CA ILE A 251 -5.60 7.59 -2.48
C ILE A 251 -5.00 6.41 -3.24
N LEU A 252 -4.17 5.62 -2.56
CA LEU A 252 -3.78 4.28 -2.95
C LEU A 252 -4.82 3.30 -2.40
N GLY A 253 -5.78 2.89 -3.23
CA GLY A 253 -6.82 1.93 -2.85
C GLY A 253 -6.30 0.50 -2.91
N GLN A 254 -6.52 -0.30 -1.85
CA GLN A 254 -6.00 -1.66 -1.78
C GLN A 254 -6.88 -2.57 -0.91
N GLY A 255 -6.94 -3.85 -1.29
CA GLY A 255 -7.67 -4.90 -0.55
C GLY A 255 -8.54 -5.76 -1.46
N GLY A 256 -8.06 -6.93 -1.83
CA GLY A 256 -8.80 -7.95 -2.57
C GLY A 256 -8.90 -7.75 -4.08
N ILE A 257 -8.05 -6.91 -4.67
CA ILE A 257 -7.99 -6.68 -6.12
C ILE A 257 -7.31 -7.88 -6.79
N THR A 258 -7.96 -8.44 -7.82
CA THR A 258 -7.48 -9.62 -8.57
C THR A 258 -7.54 -9.46 -10.09
N ASN A 259 -8.27 -8.47 -10.61
CA ASN A 259 -8.49 -8.25 -12.04
C ASN A 259 -8.78 -6.77 -12.34
N SER A 260 -8.90 -6.42 -13.61
CA SER A 260 -9.16 -5.05 -14.07
C SER A 260 -10.50 -4.49 -13.62
N ASN A 261 -11.54 -5.31 -13.49
CA ASN A 261 -12.83 -4.86 -13.00
C ASN A 261 -12.74 -4.41 -11.52
N ASP A 262 -12.01 -5.15 -10.69
CA ASP A 262 -11.75 -4.73 -9.32
C ASP A 262 -11.03 -3.39 -9.29
N VAL A 263 -10.03 -3.18 -10.16
CA VAL A 263 -9.33 -1.89 -10.29
C VAL A 263 -10.29 -0.76 -10.64
N LEU A 264 -11.17 -0.97 -11.63
CA LEU A 264 -12.18 0.02 -12.02
C LEU A 264 -13.11 0.37 -10.85
N GLU A 265 -13.55 -0.61 -10.06
CA GLU A 265 -14.36 -0.37 -8.86
C GLU A 265 -13.64 0.55 -7.87
N PHE A 266 -12.33 0.33 -7.60
CA PHE A 266 -11.55 1.17 -6.72
C PHE A 266 -11.33 2.58 -7.26
N LEU A 267 -11.04 2.73 -8.55
CA LEU A 267 -10.92 4.03 -9.20
C LEU A 267 -12.24 4.80 -9.13
N ILE A 268 -13.36 4.16 -9.48
CA ILE A 268 -14.71 4.74 -9.41
C ILE A 268 -15.05 5.16 -7.98
N ALA A 269 -14.64 4.39 -6.95
CA ALA A 269 -14.83 4.72 -5.55
C ALA A 269 -13.99 5.91 -5.07
N GLY A 270 -12.96 6.33 -5.83
CA GLY A 270 -12.14 7.51 -5.55
C GLY A 270 -10.64 7.22 -5.32
N ALA A 271 -10.18 5.99 -5.53
CA ALA A 271 -8.74 5.71 -5.53
C ALA A 271 -8.08 6.36 -6.76
N THR A 272 -6.90 6.95 -6.57
CA THR A 272 -6.06 7.50 -7.65
C THR A 272 -5.16 6.43 -8.25
N THR A 273 -4.69 5.52 -7.39
CA THR A 273 -3.86 4.36 -7.71
C THR A 273 -4.40 3.15 -6.95
N VAL A 274 -4.00 1.95 -7.37
CA VAL A 274 -4.45 0.70 -6.76
C VAL A 274 -3.29 -0.20 -6.38
N GLY A 275 -3.41 -0.82 -5.21
CA GLY A 275 -2.39 -1.71 -4.66
C GLY A 275 -2.73 -3.18 -4.85
N ILE A 276 -1.84 -3.93 -5.49
CA ILE A 276 -1.98 -5.36 -5.72
C ILE A 276 -1.11 -6.12 -4.71
N GLY A 277 -1.74 -7.00 -3.95
CA GLY A 277 -1.08 -7.77 -2.89
C GLY A 277 -1.26 -9.27 -3.06
N THR A 278 -2.20 -9.87 -2.33
CA THR A 278 -2.42 -11.32 -2.26
C THR A 278 -2.55 -12.00 -3.63
N ALA A 279 -3.11 -11.32 -4.63
CA ALA A 279 -3.22 -11.84 -6.00
C ALA A 279 -1.87 -12.23 -6.62
N LEU A 280 -0.78 -11.56 -6.22
CA LEU A 280 0.58 -11.84 -6.69
C LEU A 280 1.09 -13.22 -6.31
N PHE A 281 0.57 -13.82 -5.24
CA PHE A 281 0.94 -15.19 -4.84
C PHE A 281 0.35 -16.26 -5.76
N TYR A 282 -0.76 -15.93 -6.45
CA TYR A 282 -1.43 -16.83 -7.40
C TYR A 282 -1.03 -16.54 -8.85
N ASP A 283 -0.87 -15.27 -9.20
CA ASP A 283 -0.46 -14.84 -10.55
C ASP A 283 0.53 -13.68 -10.47
N PRO A 284 1.83 -13.94 -10.59
CA PRO A 284 2.85 -12.91 -10.59
C PRO A 284 2.70 -11.87 -11.70
N MET A 285 2.03 -12.24 -12.81
CA MET A 285 1.84 -11.38 -13.99
C MET A 285 0.52 -10.59 -13.95
N VAL A 286 -0.23 -10.66 -12.85
CA VAL A 286 -1.58 -10.06 -12.76
C VAL A 286 -1.59 -8.57 -13.06
N CYS A 287 -0.58 -7.80 -12.64
CA CYS A 287 -0.52 -6.36 -12.92
C CYS A 287 -0.41 -6.04 -14.40
N LYS A 288 0.40 -6.81 -15.15
CA LYS A 288 0.54 -6.65 -16.60
C LYS A 288 -0.79 -6.92 -17.31
N LYS A 289 -1.46 -8.03 -16.95
CA LYS A 289 -2.79 -8.39 -17.51
C LYS A 289 -3.82 -7.29 -17.19
N ILE A 290 -3.86 -6.82 -15.95
CA ILE A 290 -4.75 -5.72 -15.53
C ILE A 290 -4.50 -4.48 -16.38
N ASN A 291 -3.26 -4.06 -16.58
CA ASN A 291 -2.94 -2.87 -17.35
C ASN A 291 -3.36 -3.00 -18.83
N GLU A 292 -3.16 -4.17 -19.45
CA GLU A 292 -3.62 -4.45 -20.82
C GLU A 292 -5.16 -4.38 -20.93
N GLU A 293 -5.87 -4.95 -19.97
CA GLU A 293 -7.34 -4.92 -19.92
C GLU A 293 -7.88 -3.51 -19.65
N LEU A 294 -7.23 -2.71 -18.79
CA LEU A 294 -7.59 -1.31 -18.55
C LEU A 294 -7.45 -0.46 -19.82
N ILE A 295 -6.37 -0.63 -20.59
CA ILE A 295 -6.19 0.05 -21.89
C ILE A 295 -7.35 -0.31 -22.83
N SER A 296 -7.72 -1.59 -22.89
CA SER A 296 -8.82 -2.09 -23.72
C SER A 296 -10.18 -1.50 -23.29
N TYR A 297 -10.43 -1.43 -21.98
CA TYR A 297 -11.63 -0.82 -21.42
C TYR A 297 -11.70 0.68 -21.76
N MET A 298 -10.61 1.41 -21.55
CA MET A 298 -10.55 2.85 -21.83
C MET A 298 -10.79 3.15 -23.32
N ALA A 299 -10.17 2.37 -24.21
CA ALA A 299 -10.40 2.50 -25.65
C ALA A 299 -11.87 2.26 -26.02
N LYS A 300 -12.51 1.21 -25.47
CA LYS A 300 -13.93 0.89 -25.69
C LYS A 300 -14.87 2.00 -25.24
N HIS A 301 -14.53 2.70 -24.18
CA HIS A 301 -15.36 3.75 -23.55
C HIS A 301 -14.94 5.18 -23.92
N ASN A 302 -13.98 5.34 -24.86
CA ASN A 302 -13.42 6.64 -25.28
C ASN A 302 -12.82 7.47 -24.13
N ILE A 303 -12.26 6.81 -23.11
CA ILE A 303 -11.59 7.44 -21.95
C ILE A 303 -10.14 7.71 -22.34
N GLN A 304 -9.68 8.94 -22.20
CA GLN A 304 -8.33 9.37 -22.61
C GLN A 304 -7.32 9.27 -21.46
N SER A 305 -7.78 9.34 -20.21
CA SER A 305 -6.96 9.29 -19.02
C SER A 305 -7.66 8.50 -17.90
N VAL A 306 -6.89 7.69 -17.18
CA VAL A 306 -7.39 6.98 -16.00
C VAL A 306 -7.99 7.93 -14.95
N HIS A 307 -7.58 9.18 -14.91
CA HIS A 307 -8.12 10.21 -14.02
C HIS A 307 -9.60 10.52 -14.26
N GLU A 308 -10.12 10.29 -15.46
CA GLU A 308 -11.55 10.49 -15.76
C GLU A 308 -12.46 9.49 -15.02
N ILE A 309 -11.88 8.37 -14.57
CA ILE A 309 -12.60 7.32 -13.83
C ILE A 309 -12.64 7.62 -12.33
N VAL A 310 -11.62 8.35 -11.82
CA VAL A 310 -11.44 8.56 -10.38
C VAL A 310 -12.63 9.32 -9.78
N GLY A 311 -13.27 8.70 -8.77
CA GLY A 311 -14.38 9.31 -8.04
C GLY A 311 -15.68 9.47 -8.84
N SER A 312 -15.82 8.77 -9.96
CA SER A 312 -16.98 8.88 -10.85
C SER A 312 -18.23 8.10 -10.39
N LEU A 313 -18.25 7.58 -9.16
CA LEU A 313 -19.39 6.87 -8.60
C LEU A 313 -20.65 7.75 -8.60
N LYS A 314 -21.68 7.29 -9.30
CA LYS A 314 -23.01 7.93 -9.30
C LYS A 314 -23.78 7.47 -8.07
N THR A 315 -24.13 8.38 -7.18
CA THR A 315 -24.91 8.14 -5.95
C THR A 315 -26.20 8.95 -5.97
#